data_ef71b284995e059ff4a815c9cf881e10
#
_entry.id   ef71b284995e059ff4a815c9cf881e10
#
_cell.length_a   1.000
_cell.length_b   1.000
_cell.length_c   1.000
_cell.angle_alpha   90.00
_cell.angle_beta   90.00
_cell.angle_gamma   90.00
#
_symmetry.space_group_name_H-M   'P 1'
#
loop_
_entity.id
_entity.type
_entity.pdbx_description
1 polymer ?
#
loop_
_entity_poly.entity_id
_entity_poly.type
_entity_poly.pdbx_seq_one_letter_code
_entity_poly.pdbx_strand_id
1 'polypeptide(L)'
;MHPNGYTITGNVTGDNPSLASGKAVLQSRDQAISDTVEIVNGKFEFKGHVDAPVRYVNVLIPGIGGSAIVYYLENAKYNLDCTEEDFAARKALVKGGLANAVQVALYEAQRAKAEELGVDALYEEFRKPETTPERKAEIRKIINTYSAYSDSLRKKAVADNPHSIYALYQIPNECYDWSADSIKTAIQEYNDDKAFANDPVLKELNDQVAALEATEIGKPAPDFAFDDPDGKSIKLSDVYKQNKVTMIDFWASWCGPCRAANPTITKVYSNYKDKGFGIFGVSFDTSKENWVKAIADDGLVWPNVSDLKGWESAASALYCIRYIPQNVFVDANGTIIGKRVEPSEIEAFVAGKLAE
;
A
#
# COMPACT_ATOMS: atom_id res chain seq x y z
N MET A 1 -17.10 -27.84 4.10
CA MET A 1 -15.84 -28.46 3.62
C MET A 1 -15.29 -27.55 2.54
N HIS A 2 -14.19 -26.88 2.81
CA HIS A 2 -13.48 -26.16 1.74
C HIS A 2 -12.99 -27.21 0.73
N PRO A 3 -13.19 -27.01 -0.58
CA PRO A 3 -12.65 -27.91 -1.58
C PRO A 3 -11.13 -28.00 -1.44
N ASN A 4 -10.56 -29.19 -1.67
CA ASN A 4 -9.11 -29.41 -1.56
C ASN A 4 -8.28 -28.66 -2.61
N GLY A 5 -8.85 -27.68 -3.30
CA GLY A 5 -8.20 -26.87 -4.31
C GLY A 5 -9.19 -25.94 -5.02
N TYR A 6 -8.68 -25.16 -5.97
CA TYR A 6 -9.52 -24.33 -6.83
C TYR A 6 -9.82 -25.02 -8.15
N THR A 7 -10.96 -24.64 -8.74
CA THR A 7 -11.31 -24.95 -10.14
C THR A 7 -11.85 -23.68 -10.80
N ILE A 8 -11.29 -23.28 -11.93
CA ILE A 8 -11.79 -22.16 -12.74
C ILE A 8 -12.24 -22.73 -14.09
N THR A 9 -13.55 -22.73 -14.34
CA THR A 9 -14.12 -23.11 -15.62
C THR A 9 -14.34 -21.86 -16.47
N GLY A 10 -13.87 -21.87 -17.71
CA GLY A 10 -14.05 -20.79 -18.66
C GLY A 10 -14.88 -21.22 -19.87
N ASN A 11 -15.74 -20.32 -20.32
CA ASN A 11 -16.47 -20.41 -21.58
C ASN A 11 -16.51 -19.01 -22.22
N VAL A 12 -15.70 -18.82 -23.26
CA VAL A 12 -15.64 -17.56 -24.02
C VAL A 12 -16.18 -17.81 -25.43
N THR A 13 -17.24 -17.08 -25.76
CA THR A 13 -17.91 -17.23 -27.06
C THR A 13 -17.48 -16.14 -28.03
N GLY A 14 -17.12 -16.50 -29.26
CA GLY A 14 -16.67 -15.59 -30.31
C GLY A 14 -16.12 -16.38 -31.52
N ASP A 15 -15.68 -15.64 -32.52
CA ASP A 15 -15.18 -16.18 -33.77
C ASP A 15 -13.64 -16.22 -33.88
N ASN A 16 -12.93 -15.79 -32.86
CA ASN A 16 -11.47 -15.77 -32.85
C ASN A 16 -10.90 -17.20 -32.94
N PRO A 17 -9.94 -17.46 -33.86
CA PRO A 17 -9.34 -18.79 -34.00
C PRO A 17 -8.74 -19.35 -32.72
N SER A 18 -8.26 -18.50 -31.80
CA SER A 18 -7.74 -18.90 -30.47
C SER A 18 -8.80 -19.53 -29.57
N LEU A 19 -10.08 -19.31 -29.84
CA LEU A 19 -11.19 -19.94 -29.11
C LEU A 19 -11.51 -21.34 -29.65
N ALA A 20 -11.27 -21.58 -30.93
CA ALA A 20 -11.48 -22.92 -31.53
C ALA A 20 -10.44 -23.92 -30.98
N SER A 21 -9.16 -23.52 -30.99
CA SER A 21 -8.04 -24.32 -30.48
C SER A 21 -6.88 -23.39 -30.09
N GLY A 22 -6.77 -23.01 -28.85
CA GLY A 22 -5.74 -22.10 -28.34
C GLY A 22 -5.37 -22.45 -26.92
N LYS A 23 -4.83 -21.46 -26.21
CA LYS A 23 -4.42 -21.62 -24.83
C LYS A 23 -5.01 -20.53 -23.95
N ALA A 24 -5.42 -20.90 -22.75
CA ALA A 24 -5.69 -19.98 -21.67
C ALA A 24 -4.54 -20.02 -20.66
N VAL A 25 -4.16 -18.86 -20.14
CA VAL A 25 -3.09 -18.69 -19.15
C VAL A 25 -3.68 -18.09 -17.89
N LEU A 26 -3.41 -18.71 -16.76
CA LEU A 26 -3.71 -18.18 -15.43
C LEU A 26 -2.42 -17.66 -14.80
N GLN A 27 -2.37 -16.36 -14.44
CA GLN A 27 -1.13 -15.75 -13.99
C GLN A 27 -1.36 -14.68 -12.91
N SER A 28 -0.66 -14.78 -11.78
CA SER A 28 -0.54 -13.71 -10.79
C SER A 28 0.59 -12.73 -11.17
N ARG A 29 0.54 -11.52 -10.60
CA ARG A 29 1.54 -10.47 -10.87
C ARG A 29 2.96 -10.88 -10.44
N ASP A 30 3.07 -11.60 -9.33
CA ASP A 30 4.31 -12.10 -8.75
C ASP A 30 4.76 -13.45 -9.34
N GLN A 31 4.00 -13.98 -10.31
CA GLN A 31 4.20 -15.29 -10.95
C GLN A 31 4.12 -16.48 -9.98
N ALA A 32 3.65 -16.30 -8.75
CA ALA A 32 3.39 -17.41 -7.81
C ALA A 32 2.33 -18.38 -8.37
N ILE A 33 1.36 -17.84 -9.14
CA ILE A 33 0.44 -18.62 -9.97
C ILE A 33 0.86 -18.42 -11.43
N SER A 34 1.16 -19.51 -12.10
CA SER A 34 1.42 -19.53 -13.56
C SER A 34 1.04 -20.91 -14.09
N ASP A 35 -0.07 -20.97 -14.81
CA ASP A 35 -0.60 -22.21 -15.41
C ASP A 35 -1.12 -21.95 -16.81
N THR A 36 -1.10 -22.98 -17.66
CA THR A 36 -1.54 -22.90 -19.05
C THR A 36 -2.32 -24.14 -19.42
N VAL A 37 -3.52 -23.96 -19.95
CA VAL A 37 -4.40 -25.04 -20.38
C VAL A 37 -4.87 -24.83 -21.82
N GLU A 38 -5.26 -25.91 -22.47
CA GLU A 38 -5.82 -25.85 -23.83
C GLU A 38 -7.26 -25.34 -23.84
N ILE A 39 -7.60 -24.57 -24.88
CA ILE A 39 -8.96 -24.14 -25.18
C ILE A 39 -9.53 -25.06 -26.27
N VAL A 40 -10.72 -25.55 -26.03
CA VAL A 40 -11.48 -26.34 -27.02
C VAL A 40 -12.88 -25.73 -27.16
N ASN A 41 -13.16 -25.15 -28.31
CA ASN A 41 -14.44 -24.52 -28.62
C ASN A 41 -14.85 -23.49 -27.52
N GLY A 42 -13.95 -22.59 -27.16
CA GLY A 42 -14.14 -21.55 -26.17
C GLY A 42 -14.06 -22.00 -24.70
N LYS A 43 -13.93 -23.31 -24.46
CA LYS A 43 -13.96 -23.89 -23.09
C LYS A 43 -12.57 -24.26 -22.61
N PHE A 44 -12.32 -24.00 -21.32
CA PHE A 44 -11.08 -24.39 -20.65
C PHE A 44 -11.33 -24.60 -19.15
N GLU A 45 -10.40 -25.28 -18.47
CA GLU A 45 -10.48 -25.50 -17.02
C GLU A 45 -9.09 -25.46 -16.40
N PHE A 46 -8.91 -24.59 -15.39
CA PHE A 46 -7.75 -24.60 -14.50
C PHE A 46 -8.09 -25.34 -13.20
N LYS A 47 -7.16 -26.10 -12.68
CA LYS A 47 -7.24 -26.77 -11.38
C LYS A 47 -5.93 -26.63 -10.64
N GLY A 48 -6.00 -26.30 -9.35
CA GLY A 48 -4.81 -26.16 -8.52
C GLY A 48 -5.16 -26.02 -7.05
N HIS A 49 -4.16 -25.65 -6.27
CA HIS A 49 -4.28 -25.42 -4.84
C HIS A 49 -3.50 -24.17 -4.46
N VAL A 50 -4.01 -23.42 -3.50
CA VAL A 50 -3.31 -22.31 -2.85
C VAL A 50 -3.31 -22.51 -1.34
N ASP A 51 -2.17 -22.29 -0.70
CA ASP A 51 -2.04 -22.38 0.76
C ASP A 51 -2.63 -21.13 1.45
N ALA A 52 -2.68 -20.03 0.74
CA ALA A 52 -3.32 -18.77 1.14
C ALA A 52 -3.95 -18.10 -0.08
N PRO A 53 -4.94 -17.20 0.11
CA PRO A 53 -5.56 -16.49 -1.00
C PRO A 53 -4.58 -15.66 -1.81
N VAL A 54 -4.66 -15.75 -3.13
CA VAL A 54 -3.83 -14.96 -4.06
C VAL A 54 -4.67 -13.87 -4.70
N ARG A 55 -4.19 -12.62 -4.63
CA ARG A 55 -4.92 -11.46 -5.19
C ARG A 55 -4.56 -11.21 -6.65
N TYR A 56 -5.55 -10.73 -7.40
CA TYR A 56 -5.39 -10.25 -8.78
C TYR A 56 -4.75 -11.27 -9.71
N VAL A 57 -5.36 -12.44 -9.82
CA VAL A 57 -4.94 -13.47 -10.77
C VAL A 57 -5.65 -13.25 -12.10
N ASN A 58 -4.88 -13.09 -13.16
CA ASN A 58 -5.41 -12.84 -14.50
C ASN A 58 -5.64 -14.14 -15.25
N VAL A 59 -6.78 -14.23 -15.91
CA VAL A 59 -7.03 -15.19 -16.99
C VAL A 59 -6.75 -14.46 -18.31
N LEU A 60 -5.80 -14.96 -19.08
CA LEU A 60 -5.37 -14.42 -20.36
C LEU A 60 -5.63 -15.44 -21.47
N ILE A 61 -5.99 -14.98 -22.67
CA ILE A 61 -6.08 -15.81 -23.87
C ILE A 61 -5.19 -15.16 -24.92
N PRO A 62 -3.98 -15.72 -25.17
CA PRO A 62 -3.12 -15.22 -26.24
C PRO A 62 -3.85 -15.22 -27.59
N GLY A 63 -3.80 -14.09 -28.30
CA GLY A 63 -4.54 -13.87 -29.53
C GLY A 63 -5.88 -13.14 -29.38
N ILE A 64 -6.39 -13.00 -28.14
CA ILE A 64 -7.46 -12.07 -27.79
C ILE A 64 -6.84 -11.02 -26.86
N GLY A 65 -7.11 -9.76 -27.10
CA GLY A 65 -6.70 -8.71 -26.17
C GLY A 65 -7.46 -8.78 -24.83
N GLY A 66 -7.03 -8.02 -23.83
CA GLY A 66 -7.73 -7.94 -22.54
C GLY A 66 -7.39 -9.07 -21.58
N SER A 67 -8.25 -9.24 -20.57
CA SER A 67 -8.14 -10.27 -19.53
C SER A 67 -9.41 -10.33 -18.70
N ALA A 68 -9.64 -11.45 -18.01
CA ALA A 68 -10.58 -11.54 -16.91
C ALA A 68 -9.80 -11.68 -15.58
N ILE A 69 -10.30 -11.11 -14.50
CA ILE A 69 -9.60 -11.06 -13.21
C ILE A 69 -10.34 -11.89 -12.16
N VAL A 70 -9.62 -12.80 -11.51
CA VAL A 70 -9.97 -13.36 -10.22
C VAL A 70 -9.39 -12.43 -9.16
N TYR A 71 -10.21 -11.65 -8.48
CA TYR A 71 -9.74 -10.71 -7.46
C TYR A 71 -9.15 -11.38 -6.23
N TYR A 72 -9.74 -12.51 -5.84
CA TYR A 72 -9.28 -13.38 -4.76
C TYR A 72 -9.38 -14.84 -5.20
N LEU A 73 -8.24 -15.46 -5.44
CA LEU A 73 -8.15 -16.90 -5.74
C LEU A 73 -7.99 -17.67 -4.42
N GLU A 74 -9.07 -18.33 -4.02
CA GLU A 74 -9.18 -19.21 -2.87
C GLU A 74 -9.34 -20.65 -3.37
N ASN A 75 -9.25 -21.64 -2.50
CA ASN A 75 -9.61 -23.03 -2.85
C ASN A 75 -11.13 -23.15 -2.99
N ALA A 76 -11.66 -22.73 -4.13
CA ALA A 76 -13.08 -22.62 -4.43
C ALA A 76 -13.36 -22.91 -5.92
N LYS A 77 -14.63 -22.92 -6.27
CA LYS A 77 -15.06 -23.02 -7.68
C LYS A 77 -15.32 -21.63 -8.24
N TYR A 78 -14.84 -21.41 -9.46
CA TYR A 78 -15.02 -20.19 -10.22
C TYR A 78 -15.56 -20.49 -11.62
N ASN A 79 -16.30 -19.54 -12.16
CA ASN A 79 -16.84 -19.60 -13.52
C ASN A 79 -16.61 -18.27 -14.26
N LEU A 80 -16.08 -18.35 -15.45
CA LEU A 80 -15.97 -17.28 -16.42
C LEU A 80 -16.84 -17.62 -17.62
N ASP A 81 -17.92 -16.87 -17.85
CA ASP A 81 -18.81 -17.00 -19.00
C ASP A 81 -19.02 -15.62 -19.61
N CYS A 82 -18.50 -15.43 -20.83
CA CYS A 82 -18.51 -14.12 -21.48
C CYS A 82 -18.36 -14.23 -22.99
N THR A 83 -18.56 -13.10 -23.68
CA THR A 83 -18.21 -12.95 -25.09
C THR A 83 -16.73 -12.60 -25.26
N GLU A 84 -16.19 -12.83 -26.46
CA GLU A 84 -14.86 -12.36 -26.86
C GLU A 84 -14.73 -10.83 -26.71
N GLU A 85 -15.79 -10.10 -27.09
CA GLU A 85 -15.82 -8.63 -26.99
C GLU A 85 -15.68 -8.17 -25.53
N ASP A 86 -16.44 -8.75 -24.59
CA ASP A 86 -16.36 -8.41 -23.17
C ASP A 86 -15.01 -8.80 -22.58
N PHE A 87 -14.44 -9.92 -23.01
CA PHE A 87 -13.10 -10.35 -22.59
C PHE A 87 -12.04 -9.37 -23.06
N ALA A 88 -12.04 -9.01 -24.35
CA ALA A 88 -11.10 -8.06 -24.94
C ALA A 88 -11.23 -6.66 -24.31
N ALA A 89 -12.45 -6.24 -24.00
CA ALA A 89 -12.74 -4.98 -23.33
C ALA A 89 -12.46 -4.99 -21.82
N ARG A 90 -12.01 -6.11 -21.24
CA ARG A 90 -11.78 -6.32 -19.80
C ARG A 90 -13.04 -6.10 -18.95
N LYS A 91 -14.20 -6.44 -19.52
CA LYS A 91 -15.51 -6.36 -18.86
C LYS A 91 -15.97 -7.71 -18.29
N ALA A 92 -15.28 -8.79 -18.66
CA ALA A 92 -15.57 -10.13 -18.21
C ALA A 92 -15.25 -10.30 -16.73
N LEU A 93 -16.20 -10.88 -15.98
CA LEU A 93 -16.09 -11.10 -14.54
C LEU A 93 -16.00 -12.58 -14.23
N VAL A 94 -15.01 -12.98 -13.44
CA VAL A 94 -14.90 -14.33 -12.91
C VAL A 94 -15.72 -14.43 -11.63
N LYS A 95 -16.79 -15.22 -11.65
CA LYS A 95 -17.70 -15.42 -10.52
C LYS A 95 -17.30 -16.65 -9.71
N GLY A 96 -17.54 -16.63 -8.39
CA GLY A 96 -17.21 -17.73 -7.47
C GLY A 96 -16.17 -17.31 -6.44
N GLY A 97 -15.89 -18.21 -5.48
CA GLY A 97 -15.14 -17.86 -4.28
C GLY A 97 -15.90 -16.91 -3.36
N LEU A 98 -15.67 -16.93 -2.04
CA LEU A 98 -16.42 -16.06 -1.13
C LEU A 98 -15.94 -14.62 -1.20
N ALA A 99 -14.65 -14.39 -1.01
CA ALA A 99 -14.08 -13.04 -1.04
C ALA A 99 -14.13 -12.44 -2.47
N ASN A 100 -13.92 -13.27 -3.50
CA ASN A 100 -14.04 -12.83 -4.88
C ASN A 100 -15.48 -12.40 -5.23
N ALA A 101 -16.49 -13.12 -4.75
CA ALA A 101 -17.90 -12.77 -4.98
C ALA A 101 -18.26 -11.41 -4.36
N VAL A 102 -17.77 -11.11 -3.15
CA VAL A 102 -17.94 -9.79 -2.52
C VAL A 102 -17.31 -8.69 -3.37
N GLN A 103 -16.08 -8.90 -3.84
CA GLN A 103 -15.38 -7.91 -4.68
C GLN A 103 -16.06 -7.72 -6.04
N VAL A 104 -16.55 -8.79 -6.66
CA VAL A 104 -17.29 -8.71 -7.94
C VAL A 104 -18.57 -7.91 -7.78
N ALA A 105 -19.37 -8.20 -6.73
CA ALA A 105 -20.60 -7.46 -6.47
C ALA A 105 -20.32 -5.97 -6.21
N LEU A 106 -19.26 -5.66 -5.48
CA LEU A 106 -18.81 -4.30 -5.23
C LEU A 106 -18.43 -3.60 -6.56
N TYR A 107 -17.64 -4.27 -7.40
CA TYR A 107 -17.25 -3.73 -8.71
C TYR A 107 -18.44 -3.47 -9.61
N GLU A 108 -19.40 -4.40 -9.68
CA GLU A 108 -20.64 -4.22 -10.47
C GLU A 108 -21.44 -3.00 -9.99
N ALA A 109 -21.61 -2.83 -8.67
CA ALA A 109 -22.32 -1.69 -8.11
C ALA A 109 -21.60 -0.36 -8.34
N GLN A 110 -20.27 -0.33 -8.19
CA GLN A 110 -19.46 0.86 -8.46
C GLN A 110 -19.51 1.23 -9.95
N ARG A 111 -19.43 0.24 -10.84
CA ARG A 111 -19.50 0.44 -12.27
C ARG A 111 -20.87 1.01 -12.70
N ALA A 112 -21.96 0.44 -12.22
CA ALA A 112 -23.30 0.94 -12.50
C ALA A 112 -23.45 2.42 -12.05
N LYS A 113 -22.89 2.79 -10.89
CA LYS A 113 -22.91 4.16 -10.40
C LYS A 113 -22.00 5.09 -11.22
N ALA A 114 -20.86 4.60 -11.67
CA ALA A 114 -19.97 5.36 -12.54
C ALA A 114 -20.62 5.66 -13.90
N GLU A 115 -21.31 4.67 -14.48
CA GLU A 115 -22.09 4.84 -15.72
C GLU A 115 -23.25 5.82 -15.53
N GLU A 116 -24.03 5.71 -14.44
CA GLU A 116 -25.10 6.65 -14.07
C GLU A 116 -24.62 8.10 -14.02
N LEU A 117 -23.44 8.33 -13.42
CA LEU A 117 -22.86 9.66 -13.25
C LEU A 117 -21.99 10.13 -14.42
N GLY A 118 -21.72 9.27 -15.40
CA GLY A 118 -20.83 9.57 -16.53
C GLY A 118 -19.37 9.81 -16.12
N VAL A 119 -18.90 9.12 -15.08
CA VAL A 119 -17.61 9.37 -14.42
C VAL A 119 -16.43 9.29 -15.39
N ASP A 120 -16.41 8.32 -16.30
CA ASP A 120 -15.31 8.15 -17.26
C ASP A 120 -15.20 9.35 -18.22
N ALA A 121 -16.33 9.81 -18.76
CA ALA A 121 -16.37 11.00 -19.62
C ALA A 121 -15.95 12.26 -18.86
N LEU A 122 -16.33 12.37 -17.58
CA LEU A 122 -15.95 13.49 -16.73
C LEU A 122 -14.43 13.50 -16.41
N TYR A 123 -13.80 12.34 -16.23
CA TYR A 123 -12.35 12.26 -16.09
C TYR A 123 -11.63 12.67 -17.36
N GLU A 124 -12.11 12.26 -18.53
CA GLU A 124 -11.55 12.69 -19.81
C GLU A 124 -11.70 14.21 -20.02
N GLU A 125 -12.87 14.77 -19.71
CA GLU A 125 -13.10 16.22 -19.76
C GLU A 125 -12.17 16.98 -18.78
N PHE A 126 -12.01 16.47 -17.55
CA PHE A 126 -11.16 17.10 -16.52
C PHE A 126 -9.69 17.22 -16.94
N ARG A 127 -9.17 16.25 -17.69
CA ARG A 127 -7.78 16.24 -18.16
C ARG A 127 -7.50 17.20 -19.32
N LYS A 128 -8.55 17.66 -20.02
CA LYS A 128 -8.37 18.53 -21.17
C LYS A 128 -7.85 19.91 -20.75
N PRO A 129 -6.85 20.45 -21.45
CA PRO A 129 -6.30 21.79 -21.14
C PRO A 129 -7.33 22.90 -21.20
N GLU A 130 -8.30 22.78 -22.09
CA GLU A 130 -9.38 23.77 -22.32
C GLU A 130 -10.46 23.77 -21.24
N THR A 131 -10.51 22.80 -20.34
CA THR A 131 -11.51 22.75 -19.27
C THR A 131 -11.26 23.82 -18.22
N THR A 132 -12.23 24.73 -18.06
CA THR A 132 -12.08 25.89 -17.15
C THR A 132 -11.98 25.47 -15.68
N PRO A 133 -11.40 26.31 -14.81
CA PRO A 133 -11.32 26.04 -13.37
C PRO A 133 -12.67 25.79 -12.72
N GLU A 134 -13.70 26.57 -13.13
CA GLU A 134 -15.07 26.44 -12.64
C GLU A 134 -15.66 25.07 -13.02
N ARG A 135 -15.48 24.67 -14.29
CA ARG A 135 -15.95 23.37 -14.77
C ARG A 135 -15.20 22.22 -14.08
N LYS A 136 -13.89 22.35 -13.85
CA LYS A 136 -13.11 21.38 -13.05
C LYS A 136 -13.64 21.28 -11.61
N ALA A 137 -14.07 22.38 -11.02
CA ALA A 137 -14.66 22.35 -9.68
C ALA A 137 -16.01 21.61 -9.64
N GLU A 138 -16.86 21.78 -10.67
CA GLU A 138 -18.11 21.01 -10.80
C GLU A 138 -17.84 19.52 -10.98
N ILE A 139 -16.93 19.15 -11.88
CA ILE A 139 -16.54 17.76 -12.11
C ILE A 139 -16.03 17.11 -10.80
N ARG A 140 -15.19 17.81 -10.03
CA ARG A 140 -14.70 17.32 -8.73
C ARG A 140 -15.83 16.99 -7.76
N LYS A 141 -16.91 17.78 -7.73
CA LYS A 141 -18.08 17.50 -6.87
C LYS A 141 -18.74 16.17 -7.23
N ILE A 142 -18.88 15.89 -8.53
CA ILE A 142 -19.49 14.64 -9.00
C ILE A 142 -18.57 13.46 -8.68
N ILE A 143 -17.24 13.59 -8.95
CA ILE A 143 -16.26 12.58 -8.63
C ILE A 143 -16.23 12.31 -7.12
N ASN A 144 -16.28 13.34 -6.28
CA ASN A 144 -16.33 13.18 -4.82
C ASN A 144 -17.61 12.44 -4.36
N THR A 145 -18.75 12.70 -5.01
CA THR A 145 -20.00 11.96 -4.74
C THR A 145 -19.84 10.47 -5.09
N TYR A 146 -19.24 10.16 -6.23
CA TYR A 146 -18.92 8.80 -6.62
C TYR A 146 -17.95 8.12 -5.65
N SER A 147 -16.89 8.83 -5.24
CA SER A 147 -15.90 8.31 -4.27
C SER A 147 -16.57 8.01 -2.92
N ALA A 148 -17.38 8.92 -2.40
CA ALA A 148 -18.12 8.71 -1.14
C ALA A 148 -19.09 7.51 -1.22
N TYR A 149 -19.77 7.33 -2.36
CA TYR A 149 -20.60 6.15 -2.61
C TYR A 149 -19.76 4.87 -2.59
N SER A 150 -18.65 4.86 -3.31
CA SER A 150 -17.73 3.70 -3.36
C SER A 150 -17.17 3.34 -1.98
N ASP A 151 -16.83 4.35 -1.18
CA ASP A 151 -16.36 4.16 0.20
C ASP A 151 -17.45 3.57 1.09
N SER A 152 -18.70 4.05 0.95
CA SER A 152 -19.84 3.52 1.70
C SER A 152 -20.11 2.05 1.38
N LEU A 153 -19.99 1.67 0.10
CA LEU A 153 -20.14 0.29 -0.34
C LEU A 153 -19.06 -0.61 0.25
N ARG A 154 -17.79 -0.17 0.25
CA ARG A 154 -16.67 -0.95 0.84
C ARG A 154 -16.89 -1.16 2.33
N LYS A 155 -17.24 -0.10 3.07
CA LYS A 155 -17.55 -0.20 4.51
C LYS A 155 -18.69 -1.16 4.78
N LYS A 156 -19.75 -1.09 3.97
CA LYS A 156 -20.87 -2.02 4.07
C LYS A 156 -20.45 -3.45 3.77
N ALA A 157 -19.64 -3.68 2.73
CA ALA A 157 -19.15 -5.01 2.37
C ALA A 157 -18.31 -5.63 3.48
N VAL A 158 -17.47 -4.84 4.17
CA VAL A 158 -16.72 -5.29 5.36
C VAL A 158 -17.68 -5.63 6.51
N ALA A 159 -18.65 -4.78 6.80
CA ALA A 159 -19.62 -4.98 7.88
C ALA A 159 -20.53 -6.20 7.65
N ASP A 160 -20.92 -6.45 6.40
CA ASP A 160 -21.75 -7.60 6.02
C ASP A 160 -20.96 -8.92 5.98
N ASN A 161 -19.64 -8.87 5.90
CA ASN A 161 -18.75 -10.05 5.79
C ASN A 161 -17.62 -9.98 6.84
N PRO A 162 -17.94 -9.85 8.13
CA PRO A 162 -16.93 -9.88 9.17
C PRO A 162 -16.21 -11.23 9.16
N HIS A 163 -14.95 -11.26 9.58
CA HIS A 163 -14.09 -12.48 9.60
C HIS A 163 -13.89 -13.16 8.25
N SER A 164 -14.14 -12.44 7.16
CA SER A 164 -13.83 -12.93 5.81
C SER A 164 -12.43 -12.50 5.38
N ILE A 165 -11.87 -13.24 4.43
CA ILE A 165 -10.65 -12.83 3.70
C ILE A 165 -10.81 -11.43 3.11
N TYR A 166 -12.02 -11.11 2.58
CA TYR A 166 -12.29 -9.78 2.05
C TYR A 166 -12.10 -8.69 3.12
N ALA A 167 -12.68 -8.86 4.31
CA ALA A 167 -12.56 -7.89 5.40
C ALA A 167 -11.12 -7.76 5.92
N LEU A 168 -10.43 -8.87 6.15
CA LEU A 168 -9.02 -8.89 6.55
C LEU A 168 -8.16 -8.06 5.59
N TYR A 169 -8.35 -8.24 4.28
CA TYR A 169 -7.56 -7.58 3.25
C TYR A 169 -7.92 -6.08 3.04
N GLN A 170 -8.95 -5.55 3.72
CA GLN A 170 -9.20 -4.11 3.76
C GLN A 170 -8.44 -3.42 4.90
N ILE A 171 -8.09 -4.12 5.99
CA ILE A 171 -7.43 -3.53 7.15
C ILE A 171 -6.14 -2.76 6.79
N PRO A 172 -5.21 -3.28 5.94
CA PRO A 172 -4.00 -2.56 5.55
C PRO A 172 -4.26 -1.20 4.88
N ASN A 173 -5.42 -1.03 4.25
CA ASN A 173 -5.80 0.22 3.58
C ASN A 173 -6.35 1.27 4.55
N GLU A 174 -6.70 0.89 5.77
CA GLU A 174 -7.35 1.75 6.76
C GLU A 174 -6.46 2.02 7.98
N CYS A 175 -5.50 1.13 8.27
CA CYS A 175 -4.74 1.15 9.53
C CYS A 175 -3.48 2.03 9.52
N TYR A 176 -3.35 3.00 8.60
CA TYR A 176 -2.15 3.84 8.50
C TYR A 176 -1.78 4.56 9.79
N ASP A 177 -2.79 5.03 10.53
CA ASP A 177 -2.63 5.82 11.77
C ASP A 177 -3.09 5.06 13.02
N TRP A 178 -3.41 3.78 12.88
CA TRP A 178 -3.91 3.00 14.01
C TRP A 178 -2.81 2.70 15.02
N SER A 179 -3.18 2.66 16.31
CA SER A 179 -2.32 2.15 17.36
C SER A 179 -2.14 0.63 17.26
N ALA A 180 -1.09 0.10 17.89
CA ALA A 180 -0.90 -1.34 18.00
C ALA A 180 -2.14 -2.05 18.57
N ASP A 181 -2.75 -1.49 19.62
CA ASP A 181 -3.94 -2.05 20.25
C ASP A 181 -5.16 -2.05 19.32
N SER A 182 -5.32 -1.01 18.49
CA SER A 182 -6.40 -0.95 17.51
C SER A 182 -6.26 -2.04 16.44
N ILE A 183 -5.03 -2.24 15.94
CA ILE A 183 -4.76 -3.31 14.97
C ILE A 183 -4.95 -4.68 15.62
N LYS A 184 -4.41 -4.91 16.83
CA LYS A 184 -4.61 -6.17 17.57
C LYS A 184 -6.08 -6.51 17.73
N THR A 185 -6.89 -5.53 18.14
CA THR A 185 -8.34 -5.73 18.30
C THR A 185 -8.99 -6.14 16.98
N ALA A 186 -8.61 -5.48 15.86
CA ALA A 186 -9.17 -5.77 14.56
C ALA A 186 -8.78 -7.15 14.00
N ILE A 187 -7.60 -7.67 14.38
CA ILE A 187 -7.10 -8.96 13.84
C ILE A 187 -7.19 -10.12 14.81
N GLN A 188 -7.69 -9.91 16.05
CA GLN A 188 -7.69 -10.95 17.09
C GLN A 188 -8.42 -12.21 16.66
N GLU A 189 -9.63 -12.07 16.13
CA GLU A 189 -10.44 -13.24 15.73
C GLU A 189 -9.81 -13.99 14.54
N TYR A 190 -9.08 -13.29 13.66
CA TYR A 190 -8.31 -13.94 12.60
C TYR A 190 -7.10 -14.70 13.15
N ASN A 191 -6.42 -14.18 14.18
CA ASN A 191 -5.32 -14.89 14.84
C ASN A 191 -5.80 -16.16 15.57
N ASP A 192 -7.03 -16.15 16.06
CA ASP A 192 -7.63 -17.30 16.76
C ASP A 192 -8.15 -18.38 15.80
N ASP A 193 -8.33 -18.05 14.51
CA ASP A 193 -8.81 -18.98 13.48
C ASP A 193 -7.66 -19.61 12.68
N LYS A 194 -7.53 -20.93 12.79
CA LYS A 194 -6.52 -21.71 12.06
C LYS A 194 -6.62 -21.58 10.54
N ALA A 195 -7.77 -21.18 10.01
CA ALA A 195 -7.93 -20.95 8.57
C ALA A 195 -7.03 -19.82 8.04
N PHE A 196 -6.64 -18.88 8.90
CA PHE A 196 -5.78 -17.75 8.58
C PHE A 196 -4.32 -17.92 9.03
N ALA A 197 -3.93 -19.04 9.62
CA ALA A 197 -2.62 -19.26 10.22
C ALA A 197 -1.43 -18.97 9.28
N ASN A 198 -1.60 -19.14 7.98
CA ASN A 198 -0.59 -18.90 6.94
C ASN A 198 -0.94 -17.69 6.05
N ASP A 199 -1.94 -16.88 6.45
CA ASP A 199 -2.35 -15.75 5.64
C ASP A 199 -1.28 -14.64 5.64
N PRO A 200 -0.78 -14.20 4.47
CA PRO A 200 0.32 -13.23 4.38
C PRO A 200 -0.08 -11.83 4.88
N VAL A 201 -1.35 -11.43 4.74
CA VAL A 201 -1.84 -10.15 5.22
C VAL A 201 -1.96 -10.15 6.74
N LEU A 202 -2.44 -11.25 7.32
CA LEU A 202 -2.49 -11.41 8.77
C LEU A 202 -1.08 -11.37 9.37
N LYS A 203 -0.11 -12.05 8.71
CA LYS A 203 1.30 -11.99 9.13
C LYS A 203 1.83 -10.55 9.05
N GLU A 204 1.62 -9.84 7.94
CA GLU A 204 2.04 -8.44 7.80
C GLU A 204 1.47 -7.55 8.90
N LEU A 205 0.18 -7.69 9.23
CA LEU A 205 -0.47 -6.92 10.30
C LEU A 205 0.11 -7.25 11.70
N ASN A 206 0.42 -8.52 11.97
CA ASN A 206 1.11 -8.90 13.21
C ASN A 206 2.53 -8.34 13.28
N ASP A 207 3.30 -8.35 12.19
CA ASP A 207 4.62 -7.73 12.09
C ASP A 207 4.53 -6.21 12.33
N GLN A 208 3.49 -5.56 11.79
CA GLN A 208 3.21 -4.14 12.01
C GLN A 208 2.91 -3.83 13.47
N VAL A 209 2.10 -4.65 14.14
CA VAL A 209 1.84 -4.54 15.59
C VAL A 209 3.15 -4.63 16.37
N ALA A 210 3.97 -5.65 16.09
CA ALA A 210 5.25 -5.82 16.77
C ALA A 210 6.18 -4.62 16.59
N ALA A 211 6.26 -4.05 15.38
CA ALA A 211 7.07 -2.85 15.12
C ALA A 211 6.54 -1.60 15.83
N LEU A 212 5.21 -1.42 15.89
CA LEU A 212 4.59 -0.32 16.62
C LEU A 212 4.88 -0.41 18.11
N GLU A 213 4.75 -1.60 18.71
CA GLU A 213 5.06 -1.84 20.13
C GLU A 213 6.55 -1.67 20.43
N ALA A 214 7.43 -2.16 19.55
CA ALA A 214 8.88 -2.00 19.70
C ALA A 214 9.32 -0.53 19.63
N THR A 215 8.51 0.34 19.02
CA THR A 215 8.80 1.76 18.84
C THR A 215 7.89 2.69 19.65
N GLU A 216 7.29 2.21 20.74
CA GLU A 216 6.54 3.06 21.67
C GLU A 216 7.45 4.06 22.40
N ILE A 217 6.87 5.17 22.84
CA ILE A 217 7.58 6.14 23.69
C ILE A 217 8.06 5.44 24.97
N GLY A 218 9.32 5.65 25.34
CA GLY A 218 9.98 4.98 26.45
C GLY A 218 10.72 3.69 26.07
N LYS A 219 10.56 3.16 24.86
CA LYS A 219 11.31 2.00 24.37
C LYS A 219 12.64 2.41 23.73
N PRO A 220 13.62 1.49 23.68
CA PRO A 220 14.84 1.69 22.90
C PRO A 220 14.49 1.77 21.40
N ALA A 221 15.02 2.76 20.72
CA ALA A 221 14.87 2.87 19.26
C ALA A 221 15.60 1.71 18.57
N PRO A 222 14.96 0.98 17.65
CA PRO A 222 15.65 -0.01 16.82
C PRO A 222 16.82 0.62 16.07
N ASP A 223 18.02 0.06 16.27
CA ASP A 223 19.25 0.60 15.69
C ASP A 223 19.50 0.01 14.30
N PHE A 224 19.93 0.84 13.37
CA PHE A 224 20.25 0.44 12.00
C PHE A 224 21.33 1.34 11.40
N ALA A 225 21.90 0.92 10.27
CA ALA A 225 22.88 1.69 9.52
C ALA A 225 22.54 1.67 8.02
N PHE A 226 22.66 2.82 7.38
CA PHE A 226 22.59 2.97 5.93
C PHE A 226 23.72 3.85 5.43
N ASP A 227 23.92 3.88 4.12
CA ASP A 227 24.96 4.67 3.51
C ASP A 227 24.53 6.13 3.32
N ASP A 228 25.47 7.03 3.55
CA ASP A 228 25.34 8.45 3.19
C ASP A 228 25.53 8.66 1.67
N PRO A 229 25.40 9.89 1.16
CA PRO A 229 25.65 10.21 -0.25
C PRO A 229 27.02 9.79 -0.78
N ASP A 230 28.04 9.74 0.08
CA ASP A 230 29.41 9.38 -0.28
C ASP A 230 29.67 7.86 -0.17
N GLY A 231 28.67 7.08 0.26
CA GLY A 231 28.74 5.65 0.43
C GLY A 231 29.38 5.20 1.75
N LYS A 232 29.48 6.12 2.71
CA LYS A 232 29.91 5.80 4.07
C LYS A 232 28.72 5.36 4.90
N SER A 233 28.82 4.19 5.50
CA SER A 233 27.78 3.69 6.41
C SER A 233 27.75 4.49 7.70
N ILE A 234 26.58 5.01 8.05
CA ILE A 234 26.34 5.76 9.29
C ILE A 234 25.26 5.03 10.08
N LYS A 235 25.57 4.77 11.34
CA LYS A 235 24.67 4.08 12.26
C LYS A 235 23.87 5.11 13.08
N LEU A 236 22.58 4.86 13.27
CA LEU A 236 21.72 5.74 14.06
C LEU A 236 22.30 5.99 15.47
N SER A 237 22.79 4.92 16.13
CA SER A 237 23.37 5.04 17.48
C SER A 237 24.64 5.89 17.54
N ASP A 238 25.38 6.05 16.44
CA ASP A 238 26.54 6.93 16.42
C ASP A 238 26.15 8.40 16.38
N VAL A 239 24.92 8.69 15.92
CA VAL A 239 24.39 10.06 15.86
C VAL A 239 23.73 10.44 17.18
N TYR A 240 22.81 9.61 17.72
CA TYR A 240 22.10 10.04 18.95
C TYR A 240 23.01 10.12 20.18
N LYS A 241 24.09 9.31 20.24
CA LYS A 241 25.07 9.41 21.35
C LYS A 241 25.84 10.71 21.40
N GLN A 242 25.85 11.47 20.32
CA GLN A 242 26.53 12.77 20.24
C GLN A 242 25.59 13.95 20.55
N ASN A 243 24.30 13.69 20.75
CA ASN A 243 23.28 14.71 20.95
C ASN A 243 22.47 14.42 22.23
N LYS A 244 21.86 15.44 22.80
CA LYS A 244 20.88 15.27 23.89
C LYS A 244 19.54 14.78 23.35
N VAL A 245 19.16 15.30 22.17
CA VAL A 245 17.92 14.95 21.47
C VAL A 245 18.26 14.76 20.00
N THR A 246 17.85 13.65 19.40
CA THR A 246 17.99 13.40 17.96
C THR A 246 16.64 13.14 17.33
N MET A 247 16.32 13.85 16.27
CA MET A 247 15.18 13.57 15.41
C MET A 247 15.59 12.60 14.32
N ILE A 248 14.94 11.46 14.23
CA ILE A 248 14.97 10.56 13.06
C ILE A 248 13.88 11.10 12.13
N ASP A 249 14.29 11.63 10.97
CA ASP A 249 13.40 12.24 9.99
C ASP A 249 13.23 11.31 8.78
N PHE A 250 12.01 10.80 8.58
CA PHE A 250 11.67 9.93 7.45
C PHE A 250 11.08 10.75 6.33
N TRP A 251 11.79 10.82 5.21
CA TRP A 251 11.48 11.70 4.09
C TRP A 251 11.83 11.11 2.72
N ALA A 252 11.60 11.85 1.65
CA ALA A 252 12.12 11.54 0.31
C ALA A 252 12.15 12.78 -0.58
N SER A 253 12.99 12.77 -1.63
CA SER A 253 13.09 13.84 -2.60
C SER A 253 11.79 14.12 -3.36
N TRP A 254 11.01 13.10 -3.61
CA TRP A 254 9.69 13.14 -4.29
C TRP A 254 8.52 13.49 -3.35
N CYS A 255 8.76 13.58 -2.05
CA CYS A 255 7.73 13.88 -1.06
C CYS A 255 7.50 15.39 -0.95
N GLY A 256 6.50 15.91 -1.65
CA GLY A 256 6.17 17.34 -1.63
C GLY A 256 5.96 17.91 -0.21
N PRO A 257 5.13 17.28 0.65
CA PRO A 257 4.96 17.74 2.03
C PRO A 257 6.24 17.72 2.87
N CYS A 258 7.14 16.73 2.66
CA CYS A 258 8.44 16.68 3.33
C CYS A 258 9.29 17.89 2.94
N ARG A 259 9.40 18.16 1.62
CA ARG A 259 10.15 19.30 1.06
C ARG A 259 9.58 20.63 1.57
N ALA A 260 8.27 20.73 1.74
CA ALA A 260 7.62 21.93 2.30
C ALA A 260 7.93 22.14 3.80
N ALA A 261 8.19 21.09 4.56
CA ALA A 261 8.56 21.14 5.98
C ALA A 261 10.04 21.48 6.19
N ASN A 262 10.94 21.15 5.25
CA ASN A 262 12.39 21.29 5.38
C ASN A 262 12.87 22.68 5.79
N PRO A 263 12.32 23.81 5.27
CA PRO A 263 12.73 25.14 5.74
C PRO A 263 12.51 25.36 7.24
N THR A 264 11.40 24.84 7.81
CA THR A 264 11.12 24.89 9.24
C THR A 264 12.11 24.04 10.02
N ILE A 265 12.35 22.80 9.56
CA ILE A 265 13.27 21.86 10.21
C ILE A 265 14.71 22.41 10.19
N THR A 266 15.16 22.96 9.06
CA THR A 266 16.49 23.58 8.91
C THR A 266 16.68 24.75 9.87
N LYS A 267 15.64 25.59 10.04
CA LYS A 267 15.67 26.69 11.00
C LYS A 267 15.80 26.19 12.43
N VAL A 268 15.01 25.20 12.83
CA VAL A 268 15.06 24.59 14.17
C VAL A 268 16.45 23.97 14.41
N TYR A 269 16.97 23.22 13.43
CA TYR A 269 18.31 22.64 13.54
C TYR A 269 19.36 23.73 13.79
N SER A 270 19.35 24.80 13.00
CA SER A 270 20.30 25.91 13.16
C SER A 270 20.24 26.58 14.53
N ASN A 271 19.05 26.70 15.14
CA ASN A 271 18.85 27.32 16.45
C ASN A 271 19.28 26.45 17.64
N TYR A 272 19.29 25.10 17.46
CA TYR A 272 19.42 24.15 18.57
C TYR A 272 20.57 23.15 18.41
N LYS A 273 21.25 23.05 17.25
CA LYS A 273 22.37 22.10 17.07
C LYS A 273 23.48 22.26 18.10
N ASP A 274 23.87 23.49 18.43
CA ASP A 274 24.91 23.78 19.43
C ASP A 274 24.42 23.61 20.88
N LYS A 275 23.12 23.33 21.07
CA LYS A 275 22.50 23.03 22.36
C LYS A 275 22.29 21.54 22.59
N GLY A 276 22.65 20.69 21.59
CA GLY A 276 22.55 19.25 21.65
C GLY A 276 21.39 18.66 20.87
N PHE A 277 20.85 19.37 19.87
CA PHE A 277 19.87 18.81 18.95
C PHE A 277 20.54 18.27 17.69
N GLY A 278 20.29 17.00 17.37
CA GLY A 278 20.73 16.34 16.15
C GLY A 278 19.56 15.90 15.28
N ILE A 279 19.85 15.68 13.98
CA ILE A 279 18.91 15.07 13.05
C ILE A 279 19.61 13.94 12.32
N PHE A 280 18.88 12.84 12.10
CA PHE A 280 19.27 11.70 11.29
C PHE A 280 18.21 11.53 10.19
N GLY A 281 18.50 12.03 8.98
CA GLY A 281 17.60 11.98 7.84
C GLY A 281 17.64 10.60 7.19
N VAL A 282 16.49 9.93 7.08
CA VAL A 282 16.32 8.61 6.46
C VAL A 282 15.47 8.74 5.22
N SER A 283 16.08 8.56 4.04
CA SER A 283 15.39 8.75 2.78
C SER A 283 14.79 7.46 2.23
N PHE A 284 13.54 7.55 1.76
CA PHE A 284 12.82 6.52 0.99
C PHE A 284 12.91 6.74 -0.53
N ASP A 285 14.04 7.29 -0.99
CA ASP A 285 14.34 7.39 -2.42
C ASP A 285 14.80 6.04 -2.99
N THR A 286 14.56 5.86 -4.29
CA THR A 286 15.15 4.78 -5.11
C THR A 286 16.19 5.32 -6.09
N SER A 287 16.27 6.65 -6.24
CA SER A 287 17.26 7.36 -7.07
C SER A 287 18.22 8.13 -6.20
N LYS A 288 19.48 7.70 -6.18
CA LYS A 288 20.55 8.40 -5.47
C LYS A 288 20.73 9.83 -5.98
N GLU A 289 20.65 10.05 -7.29
CA GLU A 289 20.83 11.37 -7.90
C GLU A 289 19.76 12.37 -7.40
N ASN A 290 18.48 11.97 -7.42
CA ASN A 290 17.39 12.82 -6.95
C ASN A 290 17.50 13.12 -5.46
N TRP A 291 17.85 12.12 -4.66
CA TRP A 291 18.07 12.25 -3.22
C TRP A 291 19.19 13.23 -2.91
N VAL A 292 20.38 13.06 -3.49
CA VAL A 292 21.54 13.96 -3.29
C VAL A 292 21.21 15.38 -3.73
N LYS A 293 20.55 15.52 -4.88
CA LYS A 293 20.09 16.84 -5.34
C LYS A 293 19.15 17.52 -4.34
N ALA A 294 18.20 16.76 -3.79
CA ALA A 294 17.23 17.28 -2.82
C ALA A 294 17.89 17.70 -1.50
N ILE A 295 18.90 16.98 -1.02
CA ILE A 295 19.71 17.36 0.14
C ILE A 295 20.35 18.73 -0.08
N ALA A 296 20.94 18.94 -1.26
CA ALA A 296 21.60 20.19 -1.61
C ALA A 296 20.61 21.35 -1.79
N ASP A 297 19.52 21.13 -2.50
CA ASP A 297 18.48 22.13 -2.77
C ASP A 297 17.83 22.65 -1.46
N ASP A 298 17.60 21.76 -0.49
CA ASP A 298 16.93 22.10 0.78
C ASP A 298 17.91 22.45 1.92
N GLY A 299 19.22 22.33 1.69
CA GLY A 299 20.26 22.63 2.66
C GLY A 299 20.24 21.71 3.88
N LEU A 300 20.03 20.41 3.69
CA LEU A 300 19.96 19.41 4.77
C LEU A 300 21.37 19.02 5.20
N VAL A 301 21.95 19.75 6.14
CA VAL A 301 23.36 19.68 6.55
C VAL A 301 23.68 18.63 7.61
N TRP A 302 22.69 17.91 8.09
CA TRP A 302 22.83 16.79 9.04
C TRP A 302 23.09 15.47 8.31
N PRO A 303 23.45 14.38 9.02
CA PRO A 303 23.57 13.06 8.40
C PRO A 303 22.28 12.63 7.70
N ASN A 304 22.39 12.38 6.40
CA ASN A 304 21.31 11.83 5.57
C ASN A 304 21.76 10.46 5.05
N VAL A 305 20.91 9.46 5.21
CA VAL A 305 21.19 8.08 4.81
C VAL A 305 20.05 7.45 4.02
N SER A 306 20.35 6.45 3.20
CA SER A 306 19.35 5.69 2.45
C SER A 306 19.89 4.31 2.08
N ASP A 307 19.00 3.30 2.04
CA ASP A 307 19.28 2.01 1.41
C ASP A 307 18.79 1.95 -0.04
N LEU A 308 18.22 3.04 -0.55
CA LEU A 308 17.68 3.22 -1.90
C LEU A 308 16.61 2.19 -2.30
N LYS A 309 15.88 1.67 -1.32
CA LYS A 309 14.83 0.66 -1.53
C LYS A 309 13.40 1.22 -1.49
N GLY A 310 13.25 2.53 -1.35
CA GLY A 310 11.92 3.16 -1.25
C GLY A 310 11.13 2.60 -0.07
N TRP A 311 9.89 2.19 -0.31
CA TRP A 311 9.03 1.62 0.74
C TRP A 311 9.47 0.23 1.24
N GLU A 312 10.35 -0.47 0.50
CA GLU A 312 10.96 -1.73 0.92
C GLU A 312 12.19 -1.52 1.82
N SER A 313 12.45 -0.28 2.24
CA SER A 313 13.53 0.05 3.18
C SER A 313 13.36 -0.70 4.50
N ALA A 314 14.47 -1.21 5.04
CA ALA A 314 14.47 -1.85 6.35
C ALA A 314 13.99 -0.89 7.47
N ALA A 315 14.25 0.41 7.34
CA ALA A 315 13.76 1.42 8.28
C ALA A 315 12.23 1.53 8.28
N SER A 316 11.57 1.35 7.11
CA SER A 316 10.11 1.31 7.01
C SER A 316 9.51 0.19 7.86
N ALA A 317 10.08 -1.02 7.78
CA ALA A 317 9.64 -2.16 8.58
C ALA A 317 9.94 -1.97 10.08
N LEU A 318 11.15 -1.54 10.44
CA LEU A 318 11.59 -1.36 11.83
C LEU A 318 10.75 -0.34 12.62
N TYR A 319 10.36 0.76 11.97
CA TYR A 319 9.65 1.87 12.60
C TYR A 319 8.18 1.94 12.22
N CYS A 320 7.69 0.97 11.45
CA CYS A 320 6.32 0.94 10.92
C CYS A 320 5.96 2.25 10.19
N ILE A 321 6.85 2.71 9.29
CA ILE A 321 6.63 3.91 8.49
C ILE A 321 5.83 3.54 7.24
N ARG A 322 4.58 3.97 7.18
CA ARG A 322 3.64 3.66 6.08
C ARG A 322 3.33 4.88 5.21
N TYR A 323 3.68 6.07 5.66
CA TYR A 323 3.60 7.34 4.92
C TYR A 323 4.68 8.30 5.42
N ILE A 324 4.98 9.33 4.65
CA ILE A 324 5.92 10.41 4.99
C ILE A 324 5.27 11.78 4.68
N PRO A 325 5.65 12.85 5.41
CA PRO A 325 6.70 12.90 6.43
C PRO A 325 6.30 12.23 7.75
N GLN A 326 7.25 11.60 8.42
CA GLN A 326 7.14 11.16 9.81
C GLN A 326 8.47 11.39 10.54
N ASN A 327 8.40 11.50 11.86
CA ASN A 327 9.58 11.62 12.71
C ASN A 327 9.47 10.81 13.98
N VAL A 328 10.63 10.46 14.53
CA VAL A 328 10.79 9.84 15.84
C VAL A 328 11.92 10.58 16.56
N PHE A 329 11.71 10.94 17.81
CA PHE A 329 12.71 11.62 18.62
C PHE A 329 13.29 10.65 19.66
N VAL A 330 14.61 10.67 19.80
CA VAL A 330 15.32 9.85 20.78
C VAL A 330 16.25 10.70 21.66
N ASP A 331 16.47 10.25 22.88
CA ASP A 331 17.46 10.84 23.78
C ASP A 331 18.88 10.32 23.50
N ALA A 332 19.88 10.75 24.28
CA ALA A 332 21.27 10.33 24.16
C ALA A 332 21.51 8.81 24.42
N ASN A 333 20.56 8.13 25.06
CA ASN A 333 20.59 6.70 25.33
C ASN A 333 19.90 5.89 24.23
N GLY A 334 19.27 6.57 23.27
CA GLY A 334 18.46 5.96 22.21
C GLY A 334 17.05 5.61 22.66
N THR A 335 16.57 6.15 23.78
CA THR A 335 15.18 5.98 24.22
C THR A 335 14.27 6.87 23.38
N ILE A 336 13.18 6.34 22.86
CA ILE A 336 12.17 7.10 22.11
C ILE A 336 11.44 8.04 23.08
N ILE A 337 11.50 9.35 22.82
CA ILE A 337 10.91 10.40 23.63
C ILE A 337 9.77 11.18 22.94
N GLY A 338 9.53 10.90 21.66
CA GLY A 338 8.45 11.50 20.88
C GLY A 338 8.31 10.86 19.51
N LYS A 339 7.13 10.94 18.93
CA LYS A 339 6.81 10.43 17.59
C LYS A 339 5.79 11.32 16.92
N ARG A 340 5.86 11.45 15.60
CA ARG A 340 4.85 12.12 14.75
C ARG A 340 4.56 13.55 15.22
N VAL A 341 5.61 14.30 15.60
CA VAL A 341 5.49 15.71 15.97
C VAL A 341 5.32 16.53 14.69
N GLU A 342 4.24 17.33 14.65
CA GLU A 342 3.95 18.18 13.49
C GLU A 342 5.07 19.20 13.23
N PRO A 343 5.40 19.53 11.97
CA PRO A 343 6.49 20.46 11.65
C PRO A 343 6.41 21.79 12.40
N SER A 344 5.21 22.33 12.66
CA SER A 344 4.97 23.55 13.42
C SER A 344 5.25 23.43 14.91
N GLU A 345 5.30 22.22 15.44
CA GLU A 345 5.47 21.92 16.87
C GLU A 345 6.89 21.46 17.21
N ILE A 346 7.72 21.13 16.20
CA ILE A 346 9.08 20.58 16.40
C ILE A 346 9.93 21.52 17.25
N GLU A 347 9.88 22.86 17.02
CA GLU A 347 10.69 23.81 17.77
C GLU A 347 10.34 23.81 19.28
N ALA A 348 9.06 23.84 19.59
CA ALA A 348 8.59 23.80 20.98
C ALA A 348 8.93 22.46 21.67
N PHE A 349 8.77 21.35 20.95
CA PHE A 349 9.11 20.02 21.44
C PHE A 349 10.61 19.90 21.76
N VAL A 350 11.47 20.29 20.81
CA VAL A 350 12.94 20.25 20.99
C VAL A 350 13.39 21.17 22.13
N ALA A 351 12.87 22.39 22.20
CA ALA A 351 13.20 23.34 23.28
C ALA A 351 12.81 22.76 24.64
N GLY A 352 11.62 22.15 24.76
CA GLY A 352 11.18 21.52 25.99
C GLY A 352 12.10 20.37 26.42
N LYS A 353 12.42 19.47 25.48
CA LYS A 353 13.27 18.31 25.78
C LYS A 353 14.74 18.65 26.06
N LEU A 354 15.24 19.75 25.54
CA LEU A 354 16.60 20.21 25.86
C LEU A 354 16.70 20.94 27.20
N ALA A 355 15.57 21.37 27.77
CA ALA A 355 15.50 22.04 29.10
C ALA A 355 15.33 21.06 30.26
N GLU A 356 14.90 19.83 30.00
CA GLU A 356 14.87 18.72 30.96
C GLU A 356 16.29 18.22 31.29
#